data_1881e81287bc0913b9fc2bb6eb8fd92a
#
_entry.id   1881e81287bc0913b9fc2bb6eb8fd92a
#
_cell.length_a   1.000
_cell.length_b   1.000
_cell.length_c   1.000
_cell.angle_alpha   90.00
_cell.angle_beta   90.00
_cell.angle_gamma   90.00
#
_symmetry.space_group_name_H-M   'P 1'
#
loop_
_entity.id
_entity.type
_entity.pdbx_description
1 polymer ?
#
loop_
_entity_poly.entity_id
_entity_poly.type
_entity_poly.pdbx_seq_one_letter_code
_entity_poly.pdbx_strand_id
1 'polypeptide(L)'
;MPDATPRHCLSFDVEEHFQVSAFETPMRRRHWGQFESRDKNNTEKLLGLLENRGVRATFFILGWVAERYPSLVRRIASGGHEVASHGYAHELITSQTPSTFREDIRKAKGILENILSQPMLGYRAPSFSITKDTMWATQILVEEGYVYDSSIFPVLHDRYGVPSANPEAHQ
;
A
#
# COMPACT_ATOMS: atom_id res chain seq x y z
N MET A 1 -14.15 -22.86 -22.90
CA MET A 1 -14.05 -21.40 -22.88
C MET A 1 -13.81 -21.00 -21.44
N PRO A 2 -12.73 -20.28 -21.06
CA PRO A 2 -12.62 -19.74 -19.71
C PRO A 2 -13.79 -18.77 -19.50
N ASP A 3 -14.40 -18.87 -18.34
CA ASP A 3 -15.52 -18.07 -17.92
C ASP A 3 -15.12 -16.57 -18.00
N ALA A 4 -15.73 -15.84 -18.94
CA ALA A 4 -15.43 -14.44 -19.23
C ALA A 4 -16.12 -13.47 -18.25
N THR A 5 -16.48 -13.94 -17.06
CA THR A 5 -17.05 -13.07 -16.03
C THR A 5 -15.98 -12.09 -15.55
N PRO A 6 -16.19 -10.77 -15.62
CA PRO A 6 -15.23 -9.80 -15.13
C PRO A 6 -14.95 -10.05 -13.64
N ARG A 7 -13.69 -10.29 -13.29
CA ARG A 7 -13.30 -10.40 -11.90
C ARG A 7 -12.98 -9.00 -11.37
N HIS A 8 -13.75 -8.55 -10.40
CA HIS A 8 -13.48 -7.31 -9.70
C HIS A 8 -12.53 -7.57 -8.53
N CYS A 9 -11.45 -6.81 -8.45
CA CYS A 9 -10.54 -6.81 -7.30
C CYS A 9 -10.87 -5.60 -6.42
N LEU A 10 -11.09 -5.85 -5.13
CA LEU A 10 -11.31 -4.80 -4.15
C LEU A 10 -10.03 -4.60 -3.34
N SER A 11 -9.60 -3.36 -3.19
CA SER A 11 -8.41 -3.05 -2.39
C SER A 11 -8.61 -1.79 -1.57
N PHE A 12 -7.88 -1.70 -0.46
CA PHE A 12 -7.91 -0.58 0.48
C PHE A 12 -6.50 -0.22 0.89
N ASP A 13 -6.21 1.08 0.98
CA ASP A 13 -5.00 1.59 1.56
C ASP A 13 -5.26 1.87 3.04
N VAL A 14 -4.43 1.30 3.93
CA VAL A 14 -4.56 1.44 5.39
C VAL A 14 -3.54 2.46 5.85
N GLU A 15 -4.03 3.67 5.98
CA GLU A 15 -3.27 4.86 6.32
C GLU A 15 -4.10 5.83 7.15
N GLU A 16 -3.44 6.67 7.95
CA GLU A 16 -4.12 7.69 8.74
C GLU A 16 -4.42 8.95 7.91
N HIS A 17 -5.54 9.61 8.22
CA HIS A 17 -5.98 10.82 7.55
C HIS A 17 -4.92 11.95 7.54
N PHE A 18 -3.97 11.94 8.47
CA PHE A 18 -2.91 12.93 8.56
C PHE A 18 -1.66 12.55 7.75
N GLN A 19 -1.62 11.35 7.17
CA GLN A 19 -0.48 10.84 6.39
C GLN A 19 -0.62 11.15 4.89
N VAL A 20 -1.79 11.64 4.46
CA VAL A 20 -1.99 12.02 3.05
C VAL A 20 -1.05 13.14 2.64
N SER A 21 -0.50 13.04 1.44
CA SER A 21 0.53 13.95 0.91
C SER A 21 0.12 15.43 0.91
N ALA A 22 -1.19 15.73 0.81
CA ALA A 22 -1.72 17.09 0.86
C ALA A 22 -1.47 17.81 2.20
N PHE A 23 -1.29 17.06 3.28
CA PHE A 23 -1.04 17.60 4.62
C PHE A 23 0.40 17.37 5.09
N GLU A 24 1.24 16.77 4.24
CA GLU A 24 2.56 16.37 4.65
C GLU A 24 3.53 17.54 4.68
N THR A 25 4.12 17.74 5.85
CA THR A 25 5.33 18.54 6.04
C THR A 25 6.29 17.76 6.94
N PRO A 26 7.62 17.97 6.82
CA PRO A 26 8.58 17.30 7.72
C PRO A 26 8.29 17.54 9.21
N MET A 27 7.75 18.70 9.54
CA MET A 27 7.33 19.03 10.90
C MET A 27 6.13 18.19 11.35
N ARG A 28 5.14 18.00 10.49
CA ARG A 28 3.93 17.26 10.81
C ARG A 28 4.22 15.77 10.98
N ARG A 29 5.10 15.17 10.18
CA ARG A 29 5.52 13.77 10.30
C ARG A 29 6.08 13.44 11.67
N ARG A 30 6.87 14.34 12.27
CA ARG A 30 7.42 14.17 13.63
C ARG A 30 6.33 14.10 14.72
N HIS A 31 5.13 14.59 14.43
CA HIS A 31 4.02 14.67 15.37
C HIS A 31 2.91 13.65 15.09
N TRP A 32 3.06 12.75 14.14
CA TRP A 32 2.05 11.75 13.80
C TRP A 32 1.53 10.98 15.03
N GLY A 33 2.41 10.65 15.95
CA GLY A 33 2.04 9.96 17.19
C GLY A 33 1.14 10.75 18.14
N GLN A 34 0.95 12.06 17.91
CA GLN A 34 0.13 12.95 18.73
C GLN A 34 -1.27 13.18 18.14
N PHE A 35 -1.49 12.79 16.87
CA PHE A 35 -2.80 12.90 16.25
C PHE A 35 -3.72 11.75 16.67
N GLU A 36 -5.02 12.04 16.71
CA GLU A 36 -6.04 11.01 16.95
C GLU A 36 -6.02 9.99 15.80
N SER A 37 -5.83 8.73 16.14
CA SER A 37 -5.86 7.63 15.19
C SER A 37 -7.31 7.23 14.89
N ARG A 38 -7.60 7.03 13.60
CA ARG A 38 -8.91 6.60 13.11
C ARG A 38 -8.85 5.34 12.24
N ASP A 39 -7.69 5.00 11.72
CA ASP A 39 -7.49 3.89 10.80
C ASP A 39 -7.91 2.55 11.41
N LYS A 40 -7.49 2.27 12.65
CA LYS A 40 -7.85 1.03 13.34
C LYS A 40 -9.37 0.84 13.41
N ASN A 41 -10.09 1.84 13.95
CA ASN A 41 -11.54 1.73 14.14
C ASN A 41 -12.29 1.67 12.81
N ASN A 42 -11.83 2.39 11.81
CA ASN A 42 -12.44 2.40 10.48
C ASN A 42 -12.18 1.10 9.75
N THR A 43 -10.96 0.56 9.84
CA THR A 43 -10.61 -0.73 9.24
C THR A 43 -11.40 -1.87 9.89
N GLU A 44 -11.58 -1.88 11.20
CA GLU A 44 -12.42 -2.89 11.89
C GLU A 44 -13.88 -2.85 11.41
N LYS A 45 -14.47 -1.66 11.23
CA LYS A 45 -15.81 -1.52 10.64
C LYS A 45 -15.86 -2.07 9.22
N LEU A 46 -14.85 -1.75 8.41
CA LEU A 46 -14.74 -2.25 7.03
C LEU A 46 -14.64 -3.77 7.00
N LEU A 47 -13.80 -4.37 7.84
CA LEU A 47 -13.68 -5.82 7.97
C LEU A 47 -15.03 -6.47 8.30
N GLY A 48 -15.81 -5.89 9.23
CA GLY A 48 -17.16 -6.38 9.53
C GLY A 48 -18.11 -6.31 8.34
N LEU A 49 -18.03 -5.27 7.51
CA LEU A 49 -18.84 -5.15 6.29
C LEU A 49 -18.47 -6.22 5.25
N LEU A 50 -17.16 -6.46 5.06
CA LEU A 50 -16.65 -7.46 4.12
C LEU A 50 -17.01 -8.88 4.57
N GLU A 51 -16.86 -9.18 5.85
CA GLU A 51 -17.23 -10.45 6.46
C GLU A 51 -18.73 -10.76 6.26
N ASN A 52 -19.60 -9.80 6.54
CA ASN A 52 -21.05 -9.91 6.34
C ASN A 52 -21.47 -10.15 4.87
N ARG A 53 -20.62 -9.79 3.93
CA ARG A 53 -20.86 -9.97 2.48
C ARG A 53 -20.08 -11.13 1.88
N GLY A 54 -19.26 -11.84 2.64
CA GLY A 54 -18.39 -12.90 2.14
C GLY A 54 -17.37 -12.42 1.11
N VAL A 55 -16.96 -11.15 1.18
CA VAL A 55 -16.05 -10.51 0.22
C VAL A 55 -14.64 -10.47 0.79
N ARG A 56 -13.65 -10.82 -0.05
CA ARG A 56 -12.22 -10.66 0.26
C ARG A 56 -11.65 -9.48 -0.48
N ALA A 57 -10.59 -8.90 0.07
CA ALA A 57 -9.92 -7.73 -0.48
C ALA A 57 -8.42 -7.81 -0.22
N THR A 58 -7.65 -6.95 -0.90
CA THR A 58 -6.25 -6.68 -0.61
C THR A 58 -6.14 -5.40 0.21
N PHE A 59 -5.38 -5.44 1.30
CA PHE A 59 -5.11 -4.29 2.15
C PHE A 59 -3.64 -3.90 2.03
N PHE A 60 -3.38 -2.75 1.41
CA PHE A 60 -2.06 -2.14 1.33
C PHE A 60 -1.82 -1.35 2.60
N ILE A 61 -0.91 -1.83 3.45
CA ILE A 61 -0.72 -1.30 4.81
C ILE A 61 0.60 -0.55 4.92
N LEU A 62 0.56 0.66 5.47
CA LEU A 62 1.78 1.38 5.82
C LEU A 62 2.53 0.66 6.94
N GLY A 63 3.84 0.54 6.80
CA GLY A 63 4.69 -0.04 7.84
C GLY A 63 4.57 0.69 9.18
N TRP A 64 4.39 2.02 9.17
CA TRP A 64 4.12 2.81 10.37
C TRP A 64 2.83 2.41 11.09
N VAL A 65 1.77 2.12 10.35
CA VAL A 65 0.50 1.63 10.90
C VAL A 65 0.66 0.21 11.44
N ALA A 66 1.33 -0.66 10.67
CA ALA A 66 1.59 -2.04 11.06
C ALA A 66 2.40 -2.14 12.35
N GLU A 67 3.43 -1.32 12.52
CA GLU A 67 4.26 -1.25 13.73
C GLU A 67 3.43 -0.84 14.96
N ARG A 68 2.51 0.10 14.79
CA ARG A 68 1.65 0.62 15.85
C ARG A 68 0.48 -0.30 16.18
N TYR A 69 -0.07 -0.99 15.18
CA TYR A 69 -1.25 -1.84 15.33
C TYR A 69 -1.03 -3.26 14.76
N PRO A 70 -0.09 -4.04 15.28
CA PRO A 70 0.19 -5.39 14.75
C PRO A 70 -0.99 -6.35 14.89
N SER A 71 -1.87 -6.13 15.86
CA SER A 71 -3.11 -6.91 16.02
C SER A 71 -4.10 -6.67 14.88
N LEU A 72 -4.16 -5.45 14.33
CA LEU A 72 -4.99 -5.11 13.18
C LEU A 72 -4.51 -5.86 11.93
N VAL A 73 -3.20 -5.89 11.67
CA VAL A 73 -2.61 -6.63 10.55
C VAL A 73 -2.96 -8.11 10.63
N ARG A 74 -2.82 -8.73 11.81
CA ARG A 74 -3.23 -10.13 12.03
C ARG A 74 -4.74 -10.33 11.82
N ARG A 75 -5.57 -9.39 12.27
CA ARG A 75 -7.04 -9.46 12.10
C ARG A 75 -7.43 -9.43 10.63
N ILE A 76 -6.79 -8.58 9.82
CA ILE A 76 -6.98 -8.51 8.36
C ILE A 76 -6.63 -9.87 7.74
N ALA A 77 -5.44 -10.39 8.01
CA ALA A 77 -4.98 -11.66 7.45
C ALA A 77 -5.85 -12.86 7.89
N SER A 78 -6.25 -12.92 9.19
CA SER A 78 -7.11 -13.98 9.71
C SER A 78 -8.53 -13.96 9.12
N GLY A 79 -8.98 -12.80 8.62
CA GLY A 79 -10.22 -12.65 7.86
C GLY A 79 -10.14 -13.20 6.43
N GLY A 80 -9.00 -13.74 6.03
CA GLY A 80 -8.76 -14.27 4.68
C GLY A 80 -8.53 -13.20 3.63
N HIS A 81 -8.23 -11.97 4.06
CA HIS A 81 -7.82 -10.89 3.18
C HIS A 81 -6.31 -10.97 2.90
N GLU A 82 -5.90 -10.46 1.75
CA GLU A 82 -4.49 -10.28 1.44
C GLU A 82 -3.97 -9.03 2.16
N VAL A 83 -2.76 -9.15 2.72
CA VAL A 83 -1.97 -8.02 3.22
C VAL A 83 -0.84 -7.73 2.25
N ALA A 84 -0.69 -6.49 1.85
CA ALA A 84 0.36 -6.00 0.96
C ALA A 84 0.99 -4.71 1.54
N SER A 85 2.14 -4.32 1.01
CA SER A 85 2.89 -3.16 1.49
C SER A 85 2.44 -1.86 0.83
N HIS A 86 2.32 -0.80 1.62
CA HIS A 86 2.12 0.59 1.15
C HIS A 86 3.32 1.50 1.42
N GLY A 87 4.55 0.92 1.54
CA GLY A 87 5.71 1.61 2.07
C GLY A 87 5.64 1.78 3.58
N TYR A 88 6.62 2.50 4.15
CA TYR A 88 6.66 2.72 5.60
C TYR A 88 5.98 4.01 6.03
N ALA A 89 6.36 5.14 5.41
CA ALA A 89 6.03 6.48 5.90
C ALA A 89 5.18 7.31 4.93
N HIS A 90 4.46 6.69 4.01
CA HIS A 90 3.64 7.36 2.98
C HIS A 90 4.42 8.42 2.19
N GLU A 91 5.71 8.19 1.94
CA GLU A 91 6.54 9.13 1.19
C GLU A 91 6.37 8.91 -0.32
N LEU A 92 6.07 10.00 -1.05
CA LEU A 92 5.91 9.92 -2.50
C LEU A 92 7.21 9.47 -3.17
N ILE A 93 7.12 8.57 -4.16
CA ILE A 93 8.30 8.08 -4.89
C ILE A 93 9.01 9.23 -5.60
N THR A 94 8.25 10.23 -6.07
CA THR A 94 8.77 11.44 -6.68
C THR A 94 9.65 12.31 -5.76
N SER A 95 9.56 12.10 -4.45
CA SER A 95 10.36 12.80 -3.43
C SER A 95 11.53 11.97 -2.90
N GLN A 96 11.71 10.75 -3.40
CA GLN A 96 12.70 9.81 -2.93
C GLN A 96 13.83 9.60 -3.94
N THR A 97 14.98 9.17 -3.43
CA THR A 97 16.05 8.58 -4.22
C THR A 97 15.91 7.06 -4.27
N PRO A 98 16.56 6.36 -5.20
CA PRO A 98 16.59 4.89 -5.21
C PRO A 98 17.00 4.26 -3.89
N SER A 99 17.95 4.87 -3.17
CA SER A 99 18.42 4.37 -1.87
C SER A 99 17.36 4.54 -0.78
N THR A 100 16.79 5.73 -0.65
CA THR A 100 15.78 6.01 0.38
C THR A 100 14.49 5.20 0.14
N PHE A 101 14.11 5.02 -1.12
CA PHE A 101 12.99 4.15 -1.48
C PHE A 101 13.24 2.69 -1.07
N ARG A 102 14.44 2.17 -1.36
CA ARG A 102 14.82 0.81 -0.96
C ARG A 102 14.77 0.61 0.56
N GLU A 103 15.26 1.58 1.32
CA GLU A 103 15.22 1.55 2.78
C GLU A 103 13.77 1.55 3.31
N ASP A 104 12.91 2.40 2.75
CA ASP A 104 11.49 2.52 3.12
C ASP A 104 10.75 1.19 2.91
N ILE A 105 10.86 0.61 1.71
CA ILE A 105 10.14 -0.63 1.37
C ILE A 105 10.69 -1.84 2.12
N ARG A 106 12.00 -1.94 2.36
CA ARG A 106 12.61 -2.99 3.19
C ARG A 106 12.09 -2.93 4.62
N LYS A 107 12.05 -1.73 5.19
CA LYS A 107 11.53 -1.53 6.54
C LYS A 107 10.08 -1.97 6.65
N ALA A 108 9.23 -1.50 5.75
CA ALA A 108 7.81 -1.87 5.72
C ALA A 108 7.61 -3.37 5.56
N LYS A 109 8.29 -3.97 4.58
CA LYS A 109 8.25 -5.41 4.30
C LYS A 109 8.66 -6.23 5.52
N GLY A 110 9.80 -5.92 6.13
CA GLY A 110 10.28 -6.63 7.31
C GLY A 110 9.31 -6.58 8.49
N ILE A 111 8.65 -5.45 8.73
CA ILE A 111 7.63 -5.31 9.79
C ILE A 111 6.42 -6.22 9.49
N LEU A 112 5.88 -6.16 8.28
CA LEU A 112 4.70 -6.94 7.88
C LEU A 112 4.99 -8.45 7.90
N GLU A 113 6.14 -8.88 7.37
CA GLU A 113 6.60 -10.27 7.37
C GLU A 113 6.82 -10.80 8.80
N ASN A 114 7.40 -10.01 9.69
CA ASN A 114 7.55 -10.38 11.10
C ASN A 114 6.22 -10.54 11.82
N ILE A 115 5.22 -9.71 11.51
CA ILE A 115 3.89 -9.79 12.13
C ILE A 115 3.14 -11.03 11.67
N LEU A 116 3.24 -11.39 10.39
CA LEU A 116 2.44 -12.44 9.75
C LEU A 116 3.18 -13.77 9.58
N SER A 117 4.52 -13.78 9.72
CA SER A 117 5.38 -14.95 9.45
C SER A 117 5.19 -15.52 8.03
N GLN A 118 4.95 -14.63 7.06
CA GLN A 118 4.78 -15.00 5.65
C GLN A 118 5.38 -13.92 4.74
N PRO A 119 5.81 -14.24 3.50
CA PRO A 119 6.39 -13.28 2.59
C PRO A 119 5.36 -12.23 2.15
N MET A 120 5.83 -10.99 1.99
CA MET A 120 5.04 -9.88 1.47
C MET A 120 5.25 -9.75 -0.03
N LEU A 121 4.20 -10.00 -0.81
CA LEU A 121 4.31 -10.15 -2.27
C LEU A 121 3.90 -8.89 -3.04
N GLY A 122 2.96 -8.12 -2.51
CA GLY A 122 2.37 -6.99 -3.19
C GLY A 122 2.84 -5.63 -2.67
N TYR A 123 2.88 -4.65 -3.57
CA TYR A 123 3.20 -3.26 -3.26
C TYR A 123 2.22 -2.29 -3.93
N ARG A 124 1.95 -1.17 -3.26
CA ARG A 124 1.32 0.01 -3.85
C ARG A 124 2.05 1.26 -3.37
N ALA A 125 2.44 2.13 -4.30
CA ALA A 125 3.07 3.40 -3.97
C ALA A 125 2.05 4.39 -3.37
N PRO A 126 2.43 5.13 -2.33
CA PRO A 126 1.65 6.25 -1.82
C PRO A 126 1.19 7.19 -2.95
N SER A 127 -0.11 7.49 -2.97
CA SER A 127 -0.73 8.38 -3.96
C SER A 127 -0.43 8.00 -5.43
N PHE A 128 -0.23 6.72 -5.74
CA PHE A 128 0.11 6.25 -7.09
C PHE A 128 1.32 6.97 -7.71
N SER A 129 2.31 7.31 -6.88
CA SER A 129 3.44 8.17 -7.23
C SER A 129 4.56 7.52 -8.05
N ILE A 130 4.36 6.29 -8.58
CA ILE A 130 5.19 5.76 -9.66
C ILE A 130 4.70 6.40 -10.97
N THR A 131 5.56 7.23 -11.55
CA THR A 131 5.32 7.97 -12.79
C THR A 131 6.40 7.60 -13.81
N LYS A 132 6.36 8.19 -15.00
CA LYS A 132 7.42 7.97 -16.02
C LYS A 132 8.83 8.25 -15.48
N ASP A 133 8.97 9.28 -14.64
CA ASP A 133 10.27 9.70 -14.11
C ASP A 133 10.75 8.83 -12.95
N THR A 134 9.86 8.05 -12.35
CA THR A 134 10.14 7.19 -11.20
C THR A 134 9.98 5.69 -11.49
N MET A 135 9.94 5.30 -12.77
CA MET A 135 9.86 3.89 -13.18
C MET A 135 11.02 3.02 -12.65
N TRP A 136 12.14 3.62 -12.27
CA TRP A 136 13.23 2.93 -11.59
C TRP A 136 12.77 2.22 -10.29
N ALA A 137 11.67 2.66 -9.70
CA ALA A 137 11.12 2.04 -8.49
C ALA A 137 10.66 0.59 -8.74
N THR A 138 10.12 0.28 -9.92
CA THR A 138 9.67 -1.08 -10.26
C THR A 138 10.83 -2.07 -10.27
N GLN A 139 11.99 -1.68 -10.77
CA GLN A 139 13.18 -2.52 -10.73
C GLN A 139 13.61 -2.82 -9.28
N ILE A 140 13.56 -1.81 -8.41
CA ILE A 140 13.89 -1.98 -6.99
C ILE A 140 12.88 -2.90 -6.31
N LEU A 141 11.59 -2.80 -6.63
CA LEU A 141 10.58 -3.72 -6.09
C LEU A 141 10.90 -5.18 -6.45
N VAL A 142 11.26 -5.45 -7.69
CA VAL A 142 11.67 -6.80 -8.12
C VAL A 142 12.90 -7.28 -7.35
N GLU A 143 13.94 -6.44 -7.21
CA GLU A 143 15.17 -6.76 -6.45
C GLU A 143 14.90 -7.04 -4.97
N GLU A 144 13.90 -6.39 -4.39
CA GLU A 144 13.47 -6.59 -3.01
C GLU A 144 12.44 -7.73 -2.86
N GLY A 145 12.17 -8.47 -3.94
CA GLY A 145 11.34 -9.66 -3.93
C GLY A 145 9.84 -9.40 -3.84
N TYR A 146 9.36 -8.25 -4.29
CA TYR A 146 7.95 -8.05 -4.57
C TYR A 146 7.56 -8.73 -5.88
N VAL A 147 6.39 -9.33 -5.92
CA VAL A 147 5.90 -10.13 -7.05
C VAL A 147 4.95 -9.33 -7.94
N TYR A 148 4.23 -8.38 -7.35
CA TYR A 148 3.36 -7.49 -8.11
C TYR A 148 3.35 -6.06 -7.53
N ASP A 149 3.05 -5.12 -8.40
CA ASP A 149 2.83 -3.71 -8.10
C ASP A 149 1.43 -3.28 -8.53
N SER A 150 0.79 -2.44 -7.71
CA SER A 150 -0.53 -1.87 -7.97
C SER A 150 -0.49 -0.33 -7.95
N SER A 151 0.62 0.25 -8.43
CA SER A 151 0.87 1.71 -8.37
C SER A 151 0.66 2.42 -9.70
N ILE A 152 0.82 1.71 -10.82
CA ILE A 152 0.77 2.33 -12.14
C ILE A 152 -0.68 2.55 -12.53
N PHE A 153 -1.04 3.82 -12.70
CA PHE A 153 -2.39 4.23 -13.05
C PHE A 153 -2.40 4.84 -14.47
N PRO A 154 -3.12 4.24 -15.44
CA PRO A 154 -3.08 4.64 -16.84
C PRO A 154 -3.94 5.89 -17.13
N VAL A 155 -3.66 6.99 -16.43
CA VAL A 155 -4.38 8.26 -16.58
C VAL A 155 -3.41 9.43 -16.72
N LEU A 156 -3.89 10.54 -17.28
CA LEU A 156 -3.18 11.81 -17.27
C LEU A 156 -3.62 12.60 -16.04
N HIS A 157 -2.67 12.84 -15.13
CA HIS A 157 -2.89 13.64 -13.93
C HIS A 157 -1.63 14.43 -13.61
N ASP A 158 -1.77 15.57 -12.90
CA ASP A 158 -0.67 16.49 -12.56
C ASP A 158 0.32 15.94 -11.52
N ARG A 159 -0.09 14.97 -10.69
CA ARG A 159 0.72 14.41 -9.60
C ARG A 159 1.04 12.92 -9.73
N TYR A 160 0.30 12.19 -10.54
CA TYR A 160 0.45 10.75 -10.70
C TYR A 160 0.01 10.30 -12.09
N GLY A 161 0.21 9.04 -12.38
CA GLY A 161 -0.25 8.42 -13.62
C GLY A 161 0.82 8.24 -14.68
N VAL A 162 0.60 7.22 -15.48
CA VAL A 162 1.38 6.87 -16.66
C VAL A 162 0.41 6.66 -17.80
N PRO A 163 0.02 7.72 -18.56
CA PRO A 163 -1.05 7.66 -19.57
C PRO A 163 -0.85 6.60 -20.66
N SER A 164 0.40 6.20 -20.90
CA SER A 164 0.77 5.18 -21.89
C SER A 164 0.81 3.76 -21.33
N ALA A 165 0.53 3.57 -20.05
CA ALA A 165 0.52 2.24 -19.44
C ALA A 165 -0.68 1.42 -19.93
N ASN A 166 -0.50 0.11 -19.99
CA ASN A 166 -1.61 -0.79 -20.26
C ASN A 166 -2.61 -0.76 -19.09
N PRO A 167 -3.92 -0.56 -19.32
CA PRO A 167 -4.92 -0.58 -18.26
C PRO A 167 -5.17 -1.97 -17.67
N GLU A 168 -4.76 -3.03 -18.37
CA GLU A 168 -4.85 -4.40 -17.88
C GLU A 168 -3.58 -4.80 -17.12
N ALA A 169 -3.71 -5.81 -16.24
CA ALA A 169 -2.55 -6.38 -15.57
C ALA A 169 -1.57 -6.95 -16.61
N HIS A 170 -0.30 -6.56 -16.51
CA HIS A 170 0.75 -6.93 -17.47
C HIS A 170 2.10 -7.13 -16.77
N GLN A 171 3.03 -7.77 -17.47
CA GLN A 171 4.42 -7.97 -17.03
C GLN A 171 5.34 -6.88 -17.55
#